data_7e7c3566b36b0259bc06725a61cb3ce7
#
_entry.id   7e7c3566b36b0259bc06725a61cb3ce7
#
_cell.length_a   1.000
_cell.length_b   1.000
_cell.length_c   1.000
_cell.angle_alpha   90.00
_cell.angle_beta   90.00
_cell.angle_gamma   90.00
#
_symmetry.space_group_name_H-M   'P 1'
#
loop_
_entity.id
_entity.type
_entity.pdbx_description
1 polymer ?
#
loop_
_entity_poly.entity_id
_entity_poly.type
_entity_poly.pdbx_seq_one_letter_code
_entity_poly.pdbx_strand_id
1 'polypeptide(L)'
;MALNGKLRGRFNNFYIKELISMYTLSQTSLDKLKGVHPNLVNFMKELIKISPWNFKITAGVRTAEEQNKLYQQGRTVKGIKVTKVDGYKLKSNHQVKYDGLGYAVDIGVLVTEKVIEKVKENGKEVEKEIEKTVYKGSWKDFHYYQDIYNKAKNAGLLEKYGIEWGGNCWKSFKDAPHWQIKGADKVAFK
;
A
#
# COMPACT_ATOMS: atom_id res chain seq x y z
N MET A 1 42.09 0.65 46.38
CA MET A 1 41.08 1.73 46.13
C MET A 1 40.30 1.37 44.87
N ALA A 2 39.05 1.03 45.06
CA ALA A 2 38.15 0.61 43.98
C ALA A 2 37.43 1.80 43.38
N LEU A 3 37.37 1.90 42.05
CA LEU A 3 36.46 2.82 41.34
C LEU A 3 35.57 1.96 40.42
N ASN A 4 34.43 1.58 41.01
CA ASN A 4 33.28 1.05 40.26
C ASN A 4 32.53 2.24 39.64
N GLY A 5 32.68 2.42 38.34
CA GLY A 5 31.87 3.30 37.55
C GLY A 5 30.81 2.53 36.78
N LYS A 6 29.60 2.41 37.31
CA LYS A 6 28.43 1.88 36.62
C LYS A 6 28.01 2.85 35.50
N LEU A 7 28.38 2.57 34.25
CA LEU A 7 27.72 3.12 33.09
C LEU A 7 26.49 2.24 32.75
N ARG A 8 25.40 2.46 33.46
CA ARG A 8 24.08 2.04 32.99
C ARG A 8 23.61 3.04 31.93
N GLY A 9 23.93 2.76 30.68
CA GLY A 9 23.31 3.42 29.55
C GLY A 9 21.81 3.15 29.58
N ARG A 10 21.01 4.18 29.83
CA ARG A 10 19.58 4.18 29.53
C ARG A 10 19.45 4.07 28.01
N PHE A 11 19.39 2.85 27.49
CA PHE A 11 18.90 2.65 26.14
C PHE A 11 17.44 3.07 26.13
N ASN A 12 17.20 4.20 25.49
CA ASN A 12 15.88 4.81 25.38
C ASN A 12 14.96 3.81 24.67
N ASN A 13 13.89 3.36 25.33
CA ASN A 13 12.83 2.51 24.77
C ASN A 13 12.20 3.07 23.49
N PHE A 14 12.47 4.34 23.18
CA PHE A 14 12.07 5.01 21.96
C PHE A 14 12.79 4.45 20.70
N TYR A 15 14.08 4.13 20.79
CA TYR A 15 14.87 3.56 19.69
C TYR A 15 14.52 2.09 19.41
N ILE A 16 14.01 1.35 20.38
CA ILE A 16 13.61 -0.05 20.20
C ILE A 16 12.26 -0.15 19.49
N LYS A 17 11.38 0.83 19.64
CA LYS A 17 10.11 0.91 18.90
C LYS A 17 10.28 1.24 17.41
N GLU A 18 11.36 1.91 17.00
CA GLU A 18 11.68 2.15 15.58
C GLU A 18 12.17 0.91 14.83
N LEU A 19 12.59 -0.13 15.54
CA LEU A 19 13.23 -1.31 14.92
C LEU A 19 12.29 -2.49 14.64
N ILE A 20 11.05 -2.50 15.15
CA ILE A 20 10.16 -3.65 14.95
C ILE A 20 8.70 -3.18 14.81
N SER A 21 8.39 -2.46 13.75
CA SER A 21 7.01 -2.45 13.25
C SER A 21 6.86 -3.62 12.29
N MET A 22 6.72 -4.83 12.81
CA MET A 22 6.54 -6.00 11.94
C MET A 22 5.07 -6.17 11.61
N TYR A 23 4.55 -5.33 10.72
CA TYR A 23 3.29 -5.63 10.07
C TYR A 23 3.47 -6.84 9.16
N THR A 24 2.39 -7.57 8.94
CA THR A 24 2.36 -8.73 8.04
C THR A 24 1.19 -8.60 7.07
N LEU A 25 1.36 -9.10 5.85
CA LEU A 25 0.27 -9.19 4.91
C LEU A 25 -0.75 -10.23 5.37
N SER A 26 -2.03 -9.86 5.40
CA SER A 26 -3.12 -10.81 5.66
C SER A 26 -3.22 -11.85 4.54
N GLN A 27 -3.88 -12.99 4.81
CA GLN A 27 -4.14 -14.01 3.79
C GLN A 27 -4.85 -13.42 2.57
N THR A 28 -5.85 -12.56 2.76
CA THR A 28 -6.53 -11.84 1.66
C THR A 28 -5.56 -11.02 0.82
N SER A 29 -4.57 -10.36 1.43
CA SER A 29 -3.53 -9.63 0.70
C SER A 29 -2.62 -10.58 -0.08
N LEU A 30 -2.23 -11.71 0.51
CA LEU A 30 -1.42 -12.73 -0.15
C LEU A 30 -2.16 -13.37 -1.34
N ASP A 31 -3.47 -13.60 -1.22
CA ASP A 31 -4.29 -14.12 -2.32
C ASP A 31 -4.36 -13.15 -3.51
N LYS A 32 -4.43 -11.85 -3.24
CA LYS A 32 -4.39 -10.81 -4.29
C LYS A 32 -3.02 -10.69 -4.99
N LEU A 33 -1.96 -11.19 -4.41
CA LEU A 33 -0.63 -11.24 -5.04
C LEU A 33 -0.45 -12.45 -5.97
N LYS A 34 -1.40 -13.39 -6.03
CA LYS A 34 -1.35 -14.53 -6.96
C LYS A 34 -1.36 -14.02 -8.41
N GLY A 35 -0.44 -14.55 -9.22
CA GLY A 35 -0.26 -14.14 -10.62
C GLY A 35 0.42 -12.79 -10.84
N VAL A 36 0.86 -12.10 -9.78
CA VAL A 36 1.69 -10.90 -9.86
C VAL A 36 3.15 -11.28 -10.03
N HIS A 37 3.93 -10.46 -10.75
CA HIS A 37 5.36 -10.64 -11.00
C HIS A 37 6.14 -10.90 -9.70
N PRO A 38 7.03 -11.93 -9.61
CA PRO A 38 7.68 -12.35 -8.37
C PRO A 38 8.46 -11.24 -7.64
N ASN A 39 9.15 -10.36 -8.38
CA ASN A 39 9.87 -9.23 -7.76
C ASN A 39 8.92 -8.31 -7.00
N LEU A 40 7.74 -8.03 -7.58
CA LEU A 40 6.75 -7.16 -6.93
C LEU A 40 6.12 -7.84 -5.71
N VAL A 41 5.89 -9.16 -5.79
CA VAL A 41 5.43 -9.97 -4.63
C VAL A 41 6.45 -9.93 -3.49
N ASN A 42 7.73 -10.18 -3.79
CA ASN A 42 8.80 -10.17 -2.79
C ASN A 42 9.03 -8.77 -2.21
N PHE A 43 8.97 -7.74 -3.06
CA PHE A 43 9.01 -6.34 -2.63
C PHE A 43 7.91 -6.04 -1.60
N MET A 44 6.65 -6.39 -1.87
CA MET A 44 5.55 -6.14 -0.94
C MET A 44 5.70 -6.90 0.39
N LYS A 45 6.21 -8.14 0.35
CA LYS A 45 6.48 -8.95 1.55
C LYS A 45 7.63 -8.39 2.40
N GLU A 46 8.64 -7.77 1.80
CA GLU A 46 9.70 -7.09 2.54
C GLU A 46 9.26 -5.70 3.01
N LEU A 47 8.59 -4.95 2.14
CA LEU A 47 8.15 -3.60 2.44
C LEU A 47 7.23 -3.55 3.67
N ILE A 48 6.25 -4.45 3.78
CA ILE A 48 5.31 -4.46 4.91
C ILE A 48 6.03 -4.58 6.27
N LYS A 49 7.13 -5.33 6.33
CA LYS A 49 7.89 -5.55 7.56
C LYS A 49 8.64 -4.31 8.06
N ILE A 50 8.99 -3.40 7.16
CA ILE A 50 9.73 -2.17 7.48
C ILE A 50 8.88 -0.91 7.34
N SER A 51 7.65 -1.06 6.87
CA SER A 51 6.73 0.06 6.61
C SER A 51 6.41 0.82 7.89
N PRO A 52 6.42 2.16 7.88
CA PRO A 52 5.99 2.96 9.02
C PRO A 52 4.48 2.88 9.28
N TRP A 53 3.71 2.46 8.27
CA TRP A 53 2.26 2.33 8.31
C TRP A 53 1.82 0.94 7.88
N ASN A 54 0.80 0.41 8.53
CA ASN A 54 0.19 -0.84 8.08
C ASN A 54 -0.51 -0.63 6.73
N PHE A 55 -0.46 -1.63 5.86
CA PHE A 55 -1.20 -1.61 4.60
C PHE A 55 -1.69 -3.00 4.20
N LYS A 56 -2.72 -3.02 3.36
CA LYS A 56 -3.23 -4.22 2.69
C LYS A 56 -3.03 -4.09 1.18
N ILE A 57 -2.97 -5.23 0.49
CA ILE A 57 -3.07 -5.25 -0.97
C ILE A 57 -4.54 -5.07 -1.34
N THR A 58 -4.86 -4.04 -2.10
CA THR A 58 -6.23 -3.75 -2.55
C THR A 58 -6.50 -4.31 -3.92
N ALA A 59 -5.50 -4.32 -4.82
CA ALA A 59 -5.56 -4.95 -6.13
C ALA A 59 -4.22 -5.56 -6.53
N GLY A 60 -4.27 -6.72 -7.20
CA GLY A 60 -3.17 -7.36 -7.89
C GLY A 60 -3.51 -7.52 -9.36
N VAL A 61 -3.53 -8.77 -9.87
CA VAL A 61 -3.97 -9.06 -11.24
C VAL A 61 -5.43 -8.68 -11.42
N ARG A 62 -5.74 -8.11 -12.60
CA ARG A 62 -7.08 -7.63 -12.97
C ARG A 62 -7.43 -8.10 -14.38
N THR A 63 -8.66 -8.57 -14.59
CA THR A 63 -9.17 -8.88 -15.91
C THR A 63 -9.49 -7.61 -16.72
N ALA A 64 -9.72 -7.76 -18.03
CA ALA A 64 -10.17 -6.66 -18.88
C ALA A 64 -11.52 -6.10 -18.42
N GLU A 65 -12.44 -6.99 -18.02
CA GLU A 65 -13.76 -6.62 -17.52
C GLU A 65 -13.69 -5.84 -16.22
N GLU A 66 -12.84 -6.28 -15.28
CA GLU A 66 -12.63 -5.57 -14.02
C GLU A 66 -12.02 -4.18 -14.26
N GLN A 67 -11.04 -4.09 -15.16
CA GLN A 67 -10.47 -2.80 -15.56
C GLN A 67 -11.52 -1.90 -16.21
N ASN A 68 -12.38 -2.47 -17.06
CA ASN A 68 -13.44 -1.70 -17.72
C ASN A 68 -14.49 -1.19 -16.73
N LYS A 69 -14.85 -1.98 -15.71
CA LYS A 69 -15.74 -1.52 -14.63
C LYS A 69 -15.19 -0.26 -13.94
N LEU A 70 -13.88 -0.21 -13.67
CA LEU A 70 -13.22 0.97 -13.11
C LEU A 70 -13.23 2.14 -14.11
N TYR A 71 -13.03 1.87 -15.39
CA TYR A 71 -13.09 2.89 -16.45
C TYR A 71 -14.48 3.51 -16.59
N GLN A 72 -15.55 2.73 -16.43
CA GLN A 72 -16.94 3.22 -16.49
C GLN A 72 -17.30 4.11 -15.29
N GLN A 73 -16.60 4.00 -14.16
CA GLN A 73 -16.84 4.84 -13.00
C GLN A 73 -16.61 6.32 -13.33
N GLY A 74 -17.58 7.15 -13.01
CA GLY A 74 -17.58 8.58 -13.36
C GLY A 74 -17.81 8.89 -14.85
N ARG A 75 -18.21 7.86 -15.65
CA ARG A 75 -18.61 7.99 -17.06
C ARG A 75 -20.04 7.50 -17.26
N THR A 76 -20.26 6.20 -17.25
CA THR A 76 -21.57 5.57 -17.36
C THR A 76 -22.13 5.12 -16.01
N VAL A 77 -21.26 4.95 -15.02
CA VAL A 77 -21.59 4.59 -13.63
C VAL A 77 -21.24 5.75 -12.72
N LYS A 78 -22.11 6.04 -11.73
CA LYS A 78 -21.88 7.11 -10.73
C LYS A 78 -20.55 6.93 -10.00
N GLY A 79 -19.81 8.01 -9.80
CA GLY A 79 -18.53 8.04 -9.10
C GLY A 79 -17.56 9.05 -9.68
N ILE A 80 -16.31 9.01 -9.25
CA ILE A 80 -15.20 9.80 -9.81
C ILE A 80 -14.45 8.97 -10.85
N LYS A 81 -13.86 9.62 -11.84
CA LYS A 81 -12.98 8.95 -12.82
C LYS A 81 -11.68 8.54 -12.15
N VAL A 82 -11.42 7.23 -12.03
CA VAL A 82 -10.25 6.68 -11.35
C VAL A 82 -9.18 6.17 -12.31
N THR A 83 -9.50 5.97 -13.60
CA THR A 83 -8.54 5.53 -14.61
C THR A 83 -8.89 6.07 -16.00
N LYS A 84 -7.85 6.21 -16.86
CA LYS A 84 -8.01 6.50 -18.29
C LYS A 84 -7.95 5.24 -19.16
N VAL A 85 -7.64 4.10 -18.59
CA VAL A 85 -7.36 2.83 -19.25
C VAL A 85 -8.61 1.97 -19.21
N ASP A 86 -9.13 1.58 -20.40
CA ASP A 86 -10.41 0.87 -20.55
C ASP A 86 -10.29 -0.66 -20.40
N GLY A 87 -9.06 -1.18 -20.38
CA GLY A 87 -8.77 -2.60 -20.26
C GLY A 87 -8.80 -3.38 -21.59
N TYR A 88 -9.29 -2.78 -22.66
CA TYR A 88 -9.38 -3.41 -23.98
C TYR A 88 -8.45 -2.74 -25.01
N LYS A 89 -8.70 -1.49 -25.35
CA LYS A 89 -7.85 -0.70 -26.27
C LYS A 89 -6.59 -0.25 -25.58
N LEU A 90 -6.73 0.28 -24.36
CA LEU A 90 -5.63 0.65 -23.48
C LEU A 90 -5.61 -0.32 -22.29
N LYS A 91 -4.56 -1.12 -22.20
CA LYS A 91 -4.40 -2.13 -21.15
C LYS A 91 -3.64 -1.57 -19.94
N SER A 92 -4.03 -2.00 -18.74
CA SER A 92 -3.41 -1.65 -17.47
C SER A 92 -2.27 -2.61 -17.12
N ASN A 93 -1.22 -2.16 -16.44
CA ASN A 93 -0.15 -3.04 -15.93
C ASN A 93 -0.63 -4.04 -14.87
N HIS A 94 -1.85 -3.91 -14.35
CA HIS A 94 -2.53 -4.96 -13.59
C HIS A 94 -2.99 -6.13 -14.45
N GLN A 95 -3.15 -5.95 -15.76
CA GLN A 95 -3.55 -7.03 -16.65
C GLN A 95 -2.35 -7.91 -17.00
N VAL A 96 -2.66 -9.16 -17.30
CA VAL A 96 -1.64 -10.19 -17.58
C VAL A 96 -0.84 -9.84 -18.82
N LYS A 97 0.49 -9.84 -18.70
CA LYS A 97 1.44 -9.71 -19.79
C LYS A 97 1.63 -11.04 -20.51
N TYR A 98 2.44 -11.06 -21.56
CA TYR A 98 2.65 -12.26 -22.38
C TYR A 98 3.22 -13.45 -21.59
N ASP A 99 3.96 -13.19 -20.51
CA ASP A 99 4.53 -14.19 -19.59
C ASP A 99 3.53 -14.74 -18.57
N GLY A 100 2.26 -14.32 -18.63
CA GLY A 100 1.22 -14.78 -17.73
C GLY A 100 1.14 -14.03 -16.39
N LEU A 101 1.88 -12.93 -16.21
CA LEU A 101 1.97 -12.21 -14.94
C LEU A 101 1.40 -10.79 -15.03
N GLY A 102 0.80 -10.29 -13.93
CA GLY A 102 0.49 -8.89 -13.74
C GLY A 102 1.70 -8.11 -13.19
N TYR A 103 1.89 -6.89 -13.65
CA TYR A 103 3.08 -6.08 -13.35
C TYR A 103 2.80 -4.91 -12.41
N ALA A 104 1.61 -4.86 -11.83
CA ALA A 104 1.22 -3.81 -10.89
C ALA A 104 0.44 -4.36 -9.71
N VAL A 105 0.51 -3.64 -8.59
CA VAL A 105 -0.32 -3.83 -7.39
C VAL A 105 -0.74 -2.47 -6.84
N ASP A 106 -1.91 -2.44 -6.22
CA ASP A 106 -2.37 -1.30 -5.43
C ASP A 106 -2.38 -1.68 -3.95
N ILE A 107 -1.94 -0.76 -3.09
CA ILE A 107 -2.01 -0.89 -1.65
C ILE A 107 -3.05 0.06 -1.07
N GLY A 108 -3.51 -0.25 0.14
CA GLY A 108 -4.38 0.64 0.92
C GLY A 108 -3.86 0.74 2.34
N VAL A 109 -3.51 1.96 2.75
CA VAL A 109 -2.94 2.22 4.08
C VAL A 109 -4.01 2.08 5.15
N LEU A 110 -3.65 1.49 6.28
CA LEU A 110 -4.48 1.25 7.45
C LEU A 110 -3.83 1.94 8.65
N VAL A 111 -4.56 2.84 9.30
CA VAL A 111 -4.10 3.57 10.48
C VAL A 111 -5.05 3.30 11.63
N THR A 112 -4.52 2.91 12.79
CA THR A 112 -5.31 2.83 14.01
C THR A 112 -5.33 4.22 14.64
N GLU A 113 -6.52 4.77 14.82
CA GLU A 113 -6.75 6.09 15.41
C GLU A 113 -7.90 6.04 16.40
N LYS A 114 -7.89 6.97 17.34
CA LYS A 114 -8.97 7.18 18.29
C LYS A 114 -10.11 7.92 17.59
N VAL A 115 -11.29 7.34 17.64
CA VAL A 115 -12.52 7.93 17.09
C VAL A 115 -13.61 7.97 18.17
N ILE A 116 -14.45 8.99 18.11
CA ILE A 116 -15.63 9.07 18.97
C ILE A 116 -16.77 8.36 18.27
N GLU A 117 -17.28 7.29 18.86
CA GLU A 117 -18.47 6.59 18.37
C GLU A 117 -19.61 6.63 19.40
N LYS A 118 -20.84 6.75 18.89
CA LYS A 118 -22.06 6.61 19.71
C LYS A 118 -22.33 5.14 19.92
N VAL A 119 -22.27 4.72 21.17
CA VAL A 119 -22.59 3.34 21.60
C VAL A 119 -23.81 3.34 22.49
N LYS A 120 -24.60 2.26 22.46
CA LYS A 120 -25.76 2.11 23.39
C LYS A 120 -25.28 1.44 24.66
N GLU A 121 -25.41 2.14 25.80
CA GLU A 121 -25.24 1.59 27.14
C GLU A 121 -26.51 1.78 27.93
N ASN A 122 -27.04 0.70 28.48
CA ASN A 122 -28.28 0.69 29.27
C ASN A 122 -29.45 1.41 28.57
N GLY A 123 -29.54 1.24 27.23
CA GLY A 123 -30.60 1.85 26.41
C GLY A 123 -30.43 3.31 26.07
N LYS A 124 -29.31 3.97 26.50
CA LYS A 124 -28.98 5.36 26.17
C LYS A 124 -27.79 5.42 25.23
N GLU A 125 -27.82 6.37 24.30
CA GLU A 125 -26.64 6.67 23.47
C GLU A 125 -25.61 7.46 24.31
N VAL A 126 -24.37 6.93 24.34
CA VAL A 126 -23.22 7.60 24.97
C VAL A 126 -22.08 7.68 23.94
N GLU A 127 -21.31 8.76 23.98
CA GLU A 127 -20.13 8.92 23.16
C GLU A 127 -18.93 8.27 23.86
N LYS A 128 -18.24 7.36 23.14
CA LYS A 128 -17.01 6.72 23.62
C LYS A 128 -15.87 6.92 22.65
N GLU A 129 -14.70 7.20 23.20
CA GLU A 129 -13.44 7.13 22.45
C GLU A 129 -13.05 5.65 22.33
N ILE A 130 -12.95 5.18 21.09
CA ILE A 130 -12.52 3.81 20.77
C ILE A 130 -11.36 3.85 19.77
N GLU A 131 -10.47 2.87 19.84
CA GLU A 131 -9.45 2.68 18.81
C GLU A 131 -10.04 1.93 17.62
N LYS A 132 -9.90 2.52 16.43
CA LYS A 132 -10.42 1.94 15.19
C LYS A 132 -9.38 1.99 14.09
N THR A 133 -9.22 0.87 13.37
CA THR A 133 -8.40 0.84 12.16
C THR A 133 -9.17 1.45 11.00
N VAL A 134 -8.67 2.56 10.47
CA VAL A 134 -9.28 3.35 9.41
C VAL A 134 -8.47 3.22 8.12
N TYR A 135 -9.16 3.00 7.02
CA TYR A 135 -8.57 3.02 5.68
C TYR A 135 -8.30 4.46 5.24
N LYS A 136 -7.06 4.72 4.84
CA LYS A 136 -6.59 6.01 4.34
C LYS A 136 -6.49 5.96 2.82
N GLY A 137 -7.47 6.50 2.11
CA GLY A 137 -7.57 6.43 0.65
C GLY A 137 -7.93 7.74 -0.02
N SER A 138 -7.98 8.84 0.72
CA SER A 138 -8.25 10.18 0.18
C SER A 138 -6.96 10.90 -0.24
N TRP A 139 -7.06 11.96 -1.03
CA TRP A 139 -5.92 12.81 -1.37
C TRP A 139 -5.24 13.46 -0.15
N LYS A 140 -5.98 13.66 0.93
CA LYS A 140 -5.44 14.16 2.21
C LYS A 140 -4.49 13.17 2.87
N ASP A 141 -4.62 11.90 2.53
CA ASP A 141 -3.86 10.79 3.08
C ASP A 141 -2.57 10.49 2.29
N PHE A 142 -2.26 11.27 1.25
CA PHE A 142 -1.09 11.06 0.37
C PHE A 142 0.22 10.91 1.14
N HIS A 143 0.39 11.63 2.24
CA HIS A 143 1.60 11.60 3.07
C HIS A 143 1.90 10.21 3.63
N TYR A 144 0.90 9.40 4.00
CA TYR A 144 1.11 8.02 4.46
C TYR A 144 1.79 7.15 3.38
N TYR A 145 1.35 7.29 2.13
CA TYR A 145 1.94 6.58 0.98
C TYR A 145 3.34 7.10 0.65
N GLN A 146 3.56 8.40 0.80
CA GLN A 146 4.87 9.02 0.63
C GLN A 146 5.88 8.51 1.68
N ASP A 147 5.45 8.34 2.93
CA ASP A 147 6.29 7.80 4.01
C ASP A 147 6.71 6.35 3.69
N ILE A 148 5.77 5.52 3.22
CA ILE A 148 6.04 4.15 2.77
C ILE A 148 7.05 4.15 1.62
N TYR A 149 6.86 5.02 0.62
CA TYR A 149 7.79 5.17 -0.49
C TYR A 149 9.19 5.58 -0.03
N ASN A 150 9.28 6.58 0.84
CA ASN A 150 10.56 7.07 1.39
C ASN A 150 11.27 5.94 2.15
N LYS A 151 10.54 5.14 2.92
CA LYS A 151 11.10 3.99 3.64
C LYS A 151 11.62 2.92 2.67
N ALA A 152 10.85 2.58 1.63
CA ALA A 152 11.28 1.65 0.58
C ALA A 152 12.54 2.12 -0.13
N LYS A 153 12.58 3.41 -0.52
CA LYS A 153 13.72 4.06 -1.19
C LYS A 153 14.97 4.02 -0.30
N ASN A 154 14.86 4.46 0.94
CA ASN A 154 15.99 4.53 1.88
C ASN A 154 16.54 3.15 2.24
N ALA A 155 15.70 2.11 2.19
CA ALA A 155 16.10 0.71 2.38
C ALA A 155 16.66 0.06 1.10
N GLY A 156 16.74 0.77 -0.04
CA GLY A 156 17.22 0.23 -1.31
C GLY A 156 16.28 -0.78 -1.98
N LEU A 157 15.05 -0.94 -1.48
CA LEU A 157 14.12 -1.96 -1.99
C LEU A 157 13.64 -1.66 -3.41
N LEU A 158 13.54 -0.36 -3.78
CA LEU A 158 13.11 0.03 -5.12
C LEU A 158 14.09 -0.47 -6.19
N GLU A 159 15.37 -0.27 -5.97
CA GLU A 159 16.45 -0.72 -6.86
C GLU A 159 16.60 -2.24 -6.83
N LYS A 160 16.57 -2.84 -5.64
CA LYS A 160 16.70 -4.29 -5.44
C LYS A 160 15.70 -5.07 -6.27
N TYR A 161 14.45 -4.61 -6.36
CA TYR A 161 13.36 -5.31 -7.04
C TYR A 161 12.96 -4.69 -8.37
N GLY A 162 13.56 -3.54 -8.75
CA GLY A 162 13.20 -2.83 -9.98
C GLY A 162 11.77 -2.27 -9.92
N ILE A 163 11.41 -1.57 -8.85
CA ILE A 163 10.06 -1.06 -8.60
C ILE A 163 9.99 0.45 -8.78
N GLU A 164 8.88 0.93 -9.31
CA GLU A 164 8.50 2.33 -9.32
C GLU A 164 7.12 2.55 -8.69
N TRP A 165 6.91 3.75 -8.13
CA TRP A 165 5.71 4.12 -7.42
C TRP A 165 4.90 5.17 -8.21
N GLY A 166 3.61 4.96 -8.38
CA GLY A 166 2.70 5.84 -9.13
C GLY A 166 2.54 7.24 -8.53
N GLY A 167 2.86 7.42 -7.26
CA GLY A 167 2.89 8.74 -6.64
C GLY A 167 4.05 9.63 -7.11
N ASN A 168 5.07 9.07 -7.78
CA ASN A 168 6.28 9.81 -8.19
C ASN A 168 6.72 9.57 -9.64
N CYS A 169 6.39 8.43 -10.25
CA CYS A 169 6.89 8.09 -11.59
C CYS A 169 6.15 8.80 -12.74
N TRP A 170 4.95 9.31 -12.50
CA TRP A 170 4.16 10.01 -13.52
C TRP A 170 4.12 11.52 -13.29
N LYS A 171 4.38 12.29 -14.39
CA LYS A 171 4.45 13.76 -14.32
C LYS A 171 3.08 14.43 -14.16
N SER A 172 2.04 13.88 -14.79
CA SER A 172 0.73 14.52 -14.92
C SER A 172 -0.36 13.96 -13.99
N PHE A 173 -0.11 12.84 -13.35
CA PHE A 173 -1.07 12.18 -12.47
C PHE A 173 -0.31 11.43 -11.37
N LYS A 174 -0.73 11.64 -10.12
CA LYS A 174 -0.16 10.93 -8.97
C LYS A 174 -1.13 9.87 -8.50
N ASP A 175 -0.72 8.61 -8.56
CA ASP A 175 -1.50 7.47 -8.08
C ASP A 175 -0.81 6.86 -6.86
N ALA A 176 -1.18 7.35 -5.68
CA ALA A 176 -0.52 6.99 -4.43
C ALA A 176 -0.62 5.48 -4.08
N PRO A 177 -1.76 4.79 -4.31
CA PRO A 177 -1.87 3.35 -4.10
C PRO A 177 -0.96 2.50 -5.00
N HIS A 178 -0.62 2.97 -6.21
CA HIS A 178 -0.07 2.17 -7.31
C HIS A 178 1.43 1.94 -7.23
N TRP A 179 1.84 0.68 -7.39
CA TRP A 179 3.23 0.21 -7.47
C TRP A 179 3.37 -0.75 -8.65
N GLN A 180 4.44 -0.63 -9.42
CA GLN A 180 4.66 -1.50 -10.58
C GLN A 180 6.13 -1.83 -10.80
N ILE A 181 6.39 -2.85 -11.61
CA ILE A 181 7.73 -3.15 -12.14
C ILE A 181 8.15 -1.99 -13.04
N LYS A 182 9.36 -1.49 -12.84
CA LYS A 182 9.95 -0.42 -13.64
C LYS A 182 10.00 -0.83 -15.12
N GLY A 183 9.45 0.02 -15.98
CA GLY A 183 9.37 -0.25 -17.41
C GLY A 183 8.27 -1.25 -17.80
N ALA A 184 7.31 -1.53 -16.93
CA ALA A 184 6.16 -2.40 -17.22
C ALA A 184 5.41 -2.02 -18.50
N ASP A 185 5.33 -0.72 -18.83
CA ASP A 185 4.64 -0.23 -20.04
C ASP A 185 5.28 -0.71 -21.35
N LYS A 186 6.55 -1.15 -21.30
CA LYS A 186 7.29 -1.67 -22.46
C LYS A 186 7.11 -3.17 -22.66
N VAL A 187 6.52 -3.87 -21.70
CA VAL A 187 6.30 -5.32 -21.76
C VAL A 187 4.97 -5.59 -22.47
N ALA A 188 5.00 -6.44 -23.49
CA ALA A 188 3.83 -6.79 -24.28
C ALA A 188 2.74 -7.48 -23.44
N PHE A 189 1.48 -7.23 -23.77
CA PHE A 189 0.33 -7.92 -23.21
C PHE A 189 0.05 -9.21 -23.98
N LYS A 190 -0.55 -10.19 -23.27
CA LYS A 190 -1.09 -11.40 -23.87
C LYS A 190 -2.31 -11.09 -24.74
#